data_383dd1d48150a59671d1811fb17cd87f
#
_entry.id   383dd1d48150a59671d1811fb17cd87f
#
_cell.length_a   1.000
_cell.length_b   1.000
_cell.length_c   1.000
_cell.angle_alpha   90.00
_cell.angle_beta   90.00
_cell.angle_gamma   90.00
#
_symmetry.space_group_name_H-M   'P 1'
#
loop_
_entity.id
_entity.type
_entity.pdbx_description
1 polymer ?
#
loop_
_entity_poly.entity_id
_entity_poly.type
_entity_poly.pdbx_seq_one_letter_code
_entity_poly.pdbx_strand_id
1 'polypeptide(L)'
;MSDIDTLARNHVDLLPDGALEAKLKLGRPLRVKLGIDVTSPDIHIGRAIPLQRMRAFQDAGHVGVLIVGDYTTRIGDPSGRSAERPILSDEEIDRNAKTYVDQAMQILDPDRTEVRFNGEWLATLGFADVVRLTRTLTVAQLLERDDFAKRVAAGHPVSVSELLYPLMQAYDSVAVEADVELGGTDQLYNLLAGRTVMEAYGLEPQVVLTTPLLLSWDGAKMSSSVGNNIPLTALPEEQFGRTMRIPDSLLPDWYRLVAERPVPAGEPMDAKLALARLVVERSHGPEAASAAEAHFTRVV
;
A
#
# COMPACT_ATOMS: atom_id res chain seq x y z
N MET A 1 10.51 -21.90 9.11
CA MET A 1 9.21 -21.26 8.85
C MET A 1 8.70 -21.82 7.54
N SER A 2 7.40 -22.07 7.39
CA SER A 2 6.84 -22.43 6.09
C SER A 2 6.97 -21.23 5.15
N ASP A 3 6.96 -21.45 3.82
CA ASP A 3 6.99 -20.35 2.86
C ASP A 3 5.85 -19.35 3.13
N ILE A 4 4.68 -19.85 3.55
CA ILE A 4 3.52 -19.05 3.89
C ILE A 4 3.77 -18.14 5.10
N ASP A 5 4.41 -18.63 6.17
CA ASP A 5 4.72 -17.79 7.34
C ASP A 5 5.61 -16.60 6.98
N THR A 6 6.45 -16.77 5.96
CA THR A 6 7.31 -15.68 5.45
C THR A 6 6.53 -14.75 4.55
N LEU A 7 5.76 -15.27 3.59
CA LEU A 7 5.03 -14.50 2.60
C LEU A 7 3.87 -13.71 3.23
N ALA A 8 3.15 -14.32 4.17
CA ALA A 8 2.02 -13.71 4.87
C ALA A 8 2.39 -13.12 6.25
N ARG A 9 3.69 -12.85 6.50
CA ARG A 9 4.11 -12.27 7.79
C ARG A 9 3.38 -10.96 8.07
N ASN A 10 2.86 -10.84 9.30
CA ASN A 10 2.14 -9.66 9.79
C ASN A 10 0.86 -9.33 9.00
N HIS A 11 0.28 -10.26 8.23
CA HIS A 11 -1.02 -10.03 7.61
C HIS A 11 -2.13 -9.83 8.67
N VAL A 12 -3.18 -9.14 8.27
CA VAL A 12 -4.45 -9.06 9.02
C VAL A 12 -5.46 -9.99 8.37
N ASP A 13 -5.63 -9.85 7.07
CA ASP A 13 -6.49 -10.71 6.27
C ASP A 13 -5.65 -11.49 5.26
N LEU A 14 -5.96 -12.77 5.10
CA LEU A 14 -5.46 -13.65 4.04
C LEU A 14 -6.65 -14.49 3.54
N LEU A 15 -7.25 -14.05 2.43
CA LEU A 15 -8.53 -14.55 1.99
C LEU A 15 -8.50 -15.06 0.54
N PRO A 16 -9.26 -16.14 0.25
CA PRO A 16 -9.92 -17.03 1.19
C PRO A 16 -8.91 -17.98 1.87
N ASP A 17 -9.33 -18.61 2.96
CA ASP A 17 -8.49 -19.57 3.68
C ASP A 17 -7.95 -20.67 2.76
N GLY A 18 -6.66 -20.96 2.88
CA GLY A 18 -5.98 -21.99 2.09
C GLY A 18 -5.73 -21.66 0.61
N ALA A 19 -6.18 -20.48 0.13
CA ALA A 19 -6.02 -20.14 -1.28
C ALA A 19 -4.57 -19.81 -1.67
N LEU A 20 -3.80 -19.19 -0.78
CA LEU A 20 -2.38 -18.92 -1.05
C LEU A 20 -1.61 -20.22 -1.19
N GLU A 21 -1.86 -21.17 -0.30
CA GLU A 21 -1.28 -22.52 -0.36
C GLU A 21 -1.61 -23.24 -1.66
N ALA A 22 -2.86 -23.11 -2.11
CA ALA A 22 -3.30 -23.71 -3.37
C ALA A 22 -2.56 -23.08 -4.56
N LYS A 23 -2.43 -21.75 -4.60
CA LYS A 23 -1.70 -21.05 -5.67
C LYS A 23 -0.20 -21.36 -5.66
N LEU A 24 0.43 -21.46 -4.49
CA LEU A 24 1.85 -21.85 -4.39
C LEU A 24 2.11 -23.26 -4.94
N LYS A 25 1.14 -24.18 -4.84
CA LYS A 25 1.24 -25.54 -5.41
C LYS A 25 1.15 -25.60 -6.93
N LEU A 26 0.81 -24.51 -7.61
CA LEU A 26 0.78 -24.44 -9.08
C LEU A 26 2.16 -24.62 -9.71
N GLY A 27 3.25 -24.44 -8.94
CA GLY A 27 4.63 -24.65 -9.40
C GLY A 27 5.11 -23.62 -10.43
N ARG A 28 4.42 -22.48 -10.57
CA ARG A 28 4.81 -21.34 -11.40
C ARG A 28 4.96 -20.07 -10.55
N PRO A 29 5.73 -19.08 -11.02
CA PRO A 29 5.73 -17.78 -10.39
C PRO A 29 4.32 -17.19 -10.32
N LEU A 30 3.95 -16.68 -9.14
CA LEU A 30 2.69 -15.95 -8.94
C LEU A 30 2.88 -14.49 -9.32
N ARG A 31 1.82 -13.87 -9.83
CA ARG A 31 1.74 -12.44 -10.12
C ARG A 31 1.14 -11.72 -8.90
N VAL A 32 2.00 -11.01 -8.18
CA VAL A 32 1.65 -10.33 -6.92
C VAL A 32 1.43 -8.85 -7.21
N LYS A 33 0.18 -8.41 -7.21
CA LYS A 33 -0.24 -7.05 -7.53
C LYS A 33 -0.20 -6.15 -6.28
N LEU A 34 0.26 -4.93 -6.46
CA LEU A 34 0.08 -3.81 -5.53
C LEU A 34 -0.23 -2.55 -6.33
N GLY A 35 -1.38 -1.94 -6.11
CA GLY A 35 -1.76 -0.66 -6.71
C GLY A 35 -1.42 0.52 -5.79
N ILE A 36 -0.91 1.59 -6.37
CA ILE A 36 -0.57 2.83 -5.65
C ILE A 36 -1.04 4.04 -6.45
N ASP A 37 -1.94 4.83 -5.87
CA ASP A 37 -2.29 6.15 -6.37
C ASP A 37 -1.19 7.17 -6.08
N VAL A 38 -0.78 7.91 -7.10
CA VAL A 38 0.34 8.85 -7.05
C VAL A 38 -0.09 10.25 -6.59
N THR A 39 -0.83 10.30 -5.50
CA THR A 39 -1.40 11.54 -4.92
C THR A 39 -0.39 12.42 -4.18
N SER A 40 0.83 11.98 -4.02
CA SER A 40 1.95 12.72 -3.43
C SER A 40 3.26 12.24 -4.08
N PRO A 41 4.33 13.06 -4.10
CA PRO A 41 5.58 12.65 -4.74
C PRO A 41 6.37 11.58 -3.96
N ASP A 42 6.06 11.38 -2.67
CA ASP A 42 6.88 10.57 -1.80
C ASP A 42 6.17 9.32 -1.27
N ILE A 43 6.91 8.22 -1.22
CA ILE A 43 6.58 7.04 -0.44
C ILE A 43 7.00 7.30 1.01
N HIS A 44 6.08 7.11 1.94
CA HIS A 44 6.40 7.14 3.37
C HIS A 44 6.53 5.72 3.94
N ILE A 45 7.13 5.59 5.13
CA ILE A 45 7.42 4.30 5.78
C ILE A 45 6.17 3.40 5.85
N GLY A 46 4.98 3.96 6.14
CA GLY A 46 3.74 3.16 6.18
C GLY A 46 3.37 2.55 4.82
N ARG A 47 3.67 3.22 3.71
CA ARG A 47 3.48 2.68 2.35
C ARG A 47 4.59 1.71 1.94
N ALA A 48 5.73 1.74 2.61
CA ALA A 48 6.80 0.78 2.38
C ALA A 48 6.44 -0.64 2.89
N ILE A 49 5.52 -0.78 3.85
CA ILE A 49 5.12 -2.08 4.42
C ILE A 49 4.57 -3.05 3.35
N PRO A 50 3.55 -2.71 2.55
CA PRO A 50 3.11 -3.60 1.48
C PRO A 50 4.15 -3.81 0.38
N LEU A 51 5.05 -2.84 0.12
CA LEU A 51 6.19 -3.03 -0.80
C LEU A 51 7.18 -4.06 -0.25
N GLN A 52 7.50 -4.02 1.05
CA GLN A 52 8.33 -5.05 1.70
C GLN A 52 7.67 -6.42 1.63
N ARG A 53 6.34 -6.48 1.71
CA ARG A 53 5.61 -7.75 1.54
C ARG A 53 5.73 -8.26 0.10
N MET A 54 5.58 -7.39 -0.90
CA MET A 54 5.82 -7.75 -2.30
C MET A 54 7.26 -8.24 -2.51
N ARG A 55 8.26 -7.59 -1.91
CA ARG A 55 9.66 -8.02 -1.95
C ARG A 55 9.84 -9.43 -1.40
N ALA A 56 9.18 -9.80 -0.32
CA ALA A 56 9.23 -11.16 0.21
C ALA A 56 8.70 -12.21 -0.78
N PHE A 57 7.68 -11.88 -1.56
CA PHE A 57 7.23 -12.74 -2.66
C PHE A 57 8.27 -12.82 -3.78
N GLN A 58 8.93 -11.72 -4.13
CA GLN A 58 9.99 -11.73 -5.14
C GLN A 58 11.19 -12.58 -4.71
N ASP A 59 11.60 -12.49 -3.45
CA ASP A 59 12.67 -13.30 -2.86
C ASP A 59 12.33 -14.81 -2.88
N ALA A 60 11.04 -15.15 -2.85
CA ALA A 60 10.53 -16.51 -3.02
C ALA A 60 10.36 -16.95 -4.49
N GLY A 61 10.72 -16.11 -5.46
CA GLY A 61 10.70 -16.44 -6.89
C GLY A 61 9.46 -16.00 -7.64
N HIS A 62 8.59 -15.18 -7.04
CA HIS A 62 7.39 -14.64 -7.67
C HIS A 62 7.64 -13.30 -8.36
N VAL A 63 6.67 -12.81 -9.12
CA VAL A 63 6.74 -11.55 -9.87
C VAL A 63 5.89 -10.50 -9.16
N GLY A 64 6.50 -9.36 -8.81
CA GLY A 64 5.78 -8.19 -8.34
C GLY A 64 5.18 -7.41 -9.52
N VAL A 65 3.90 -7.09 -9.46
CA VAL A 65 3.21 -6.23 -10.43
C VAL A 65 2.81 -4.94 -9.72
N LEU A 66 3.65 -3.91 -9.88
CA LEU A 66 3.40 -2.59 -9.31
C LEU A 66 2.51 -1.80 -10.26
N ILE A 67 1.26 -1.53 -9.85
CA ILE A 67 0.34 -0.69 -10.60
C ILE A 67 0.50 0.75 -10.14
N VAL A 68 0.92 1.60 -11.05
CA VAL A 68 0.88 3.06 -10.88
C VAL A 68 -0.51 3.54 -11.32
N GLY A 69 -1.28 4.03 -10.37
CA GLY A 69 -2.63 4.50 -10.57
C GLY A 69 -2.68 5.90 -11.21
N ASP A 70 -2.12 6.07 -12.40
CA ASP A 70 -2.15 7.33 -13.14
C ASP A 70 -3.57 7.72 -13.55
N TYR A 71 -4.41 6.75 -13.90
CA TYR A 71 -5.81 6.99 -14.23
C TYR A 71 -6.69 7.11 -12.99
N THR A 72 -6.56 6.19 -12.02
CA THR A 72 -7.34 6.18 -10.78
C THR A 72 -7.07 7.40 -9.91
N THR A 73 -5.86 7.96 -9.94
CA THR A 73 -5.50 9.20 -9.22
C THR A 73 -6.38 10.39 -9.64
N ARG A 74 -6.91 10.42 -10.88
CA ARG A 74 -7.82 11.48 -11.36
C ARG A 74 -9.16 11.50 -10.62
N ILE A 75 -9.59 10.36 -10.08
CA ILE A 75 -10.76 10.25 -9.20
C ILE A 75 -10.33 10.31 -7.75
N GLY A 76 -9.27 9.59 -7.41
CA GLY A 76 -8.70 9.45 -6.07
C GLY A 76 -9.47 8.43 -5.21
N ASP A 77 -8.70 7.62 -4.48
CA ASP A 77 -9.25 6.61 -3.58
C ASP A 77 -10.12 7.24 -2.48
N PRO A 78 -11.40 6.88 -2.38
CA PRO A 78 -12.29 7.36 -1.33
C PRO A 78 -12.04 6.70 0.04
N SER A 79 -11.22 5.64 0.12
CA SER A 79 -11.00 4.86 1.34
C SER A 79 -10.56 5.73 2.54
N GLY A 80 -11.33 5.63 3.64
CA GLY A 80 -11.02 6.31 4.90
C GLY A 80 -11.16 7.83 4.85
N ARG A 81 -11.93 8.40 3.91
CA ARG A 81 -12.11 9.84 3.75
C ARG A 81 -13.54 10.30 3.99
N SER A 82 -13.64 11.53 4.49
CA SER A 82 -14.92 12.22 4.72
C SER A 82 -15.32 13.17 3.58
N ALA A 83 -14.43 13.43 2.61
CA ALA A 83 -14.64 14.33 1.48
C ALA A 83 -13.86 13.89 0.24
N GLU A 84 -14.28 14.37 -0.93
CA GLU A 84 -13.55 14.17 -2.20
C GLU A 84 -12.10 14.68 -2.14
N ARG A 85 -11.24 14.06 -2.96
CA ARG A 85 -9.85 14.53 -3.13
C ARG A 85 -9.79 15.71 -4.08
N PRO A 86 -8.84 16.65 -3.88
CA PRO A 86 -8.47 17.61 -4.91
C PRO A 86 -7.99 16.86 -6.16
N ILE A 87 -8.41 17.31 -7.32
CA ILE A 87 -7.97 16.78 -8.61
C ILE A 87 -6.56 17.32 -8.89
N LEU A 88 -5.63 16.42 -9.16
CA LEU A 88 -4.27 16.76 -9.61
C LEU A 88 -4.25 17.02 -11.12
N SER A 89 -3.33 17.84 -11.59
CA SER A 89 -3.07 18.00 -13.03
C SER A 89 -2.33 16.77 -13.58
N ASP A 90 -2.41 16.56 -14.90
CA ASP A 90 -1.72 15.45 -15.56
C ASP A 90 -0.21 15.53 -15.36
N GLU A 91 0.37 16.74 -15.39
CA GLU A 91 1.81 16.96 -15.17
C GLU A 91 2.22 16.63 -13.71
N GLU A 92 1.34 16.85 -12.74
CA GLU A 92 1.59 16.46 -11.34
C GLU A 92 1.54 14.95 -11.18
N ILE A 93 0.57 14.28 -11.83
CA ILE A 93 0.45 12.83 -11.84
C ILE A 93 1.70 12.20 -12.44
N ASP A 94 2.15 12.67 -13.61
CA ASP A 94 3.33 12.15 -14.31
C ASP A 94 4.62 12.32 -13.47
N ARG A 95 4.81 13.51 -12.86
CA ARG A 95 5.95 13.75 -11.97
C ARG A 95 5.94 12.81 -10.76
N ASN A 96 4.78 12.70 -10.11
CA ASN A 96 4.64 11.85 -8.94
C ASN A 96 4.86 10.38 -9.30
N ALA A 97 4.32 9.91 -10.42
CA ALA A 97 4.48 8.54 -10.90
C ALA A 97 5.95 8.14 -11.04
N LYS A 98 6.74 9.02 -11.67
CA LYS A 98 8.18 8.78 -11.84
C LYS A 98 8.90 8.65 -10.51
N THR A 99 8.69 9.61 -9.59
CA THR A 99 9.35 9.57 -8.28
C THR A 99 8.91 8.37 -7.44
N TYR A 100 7.66 7.94 -7.57
CA TYR A 100 7.16 6.73 -6.89
C TYR A 100 7.84 5.45 -7.36
N VAL A 101 7.98 5.28 -8.67
CA VAL A 101 8.65 4.12 -9.24
C VAL A 101 10.11 4.07 -8.77
N ASP A 102 10.83 5.19 -8.86
CA ASP A 102 12.24 5.27 -8.43
C ASP A 102 12.41 4.90 -6.95
N GLN A 103 11.50 5.35 -6.08
CA GLN A 103 11.52 5.02 -4.66
C GLN A 103 11.10 3.57 -4.39
N ALA A 104 10.10 3.04 -5.09
CA ALA A 104 9.67 1.65 -4.94
C ALA A 104 10.79 0.68 -5.33
N MET A 105 11.59 1.00 -6.36
CA MET A 105 12.73 0.18 -6.80
C MET A 105 13.89 0.15 -5.80
N GLN A 106 13.91 1.01 -4.78
CA GLN A 106 14.86 0.88 -3.66
C GLN A 106 14.49 -0.28 -2.72
N ILE A 107 13.23 -0.72 -2.75
CA ILE A 107 12.72 -1.83 -1.92
C ILE A 107 12.56 -3.10 -2.75
N LEU A 108 12.00 -2.97 -3.94
CA LEU A 108 11.66 -4.08 -4.83
C LEU A 108 12.90 -4.57 -5.60
N ASP A 109 12.82 -5.81 -6.08
CA ASP A 109 13.77 -6.36 -7.05
C ASP A 109 13.38 -5.90 -8.46
N PRO A 110 14.18 -5.04 -9.14
CA PRO A 110 13.85 -4.54 -10.47
C PRO A 110 13.71 -5.65 -11.52
N ASP A 111 14.48 -6.74 -11.41
CA ASP A 111 14.48 -7.86 -12.37
C ASP A 111 13.21 -8.72 -12.23
N ARG A 112 12.48 -8.57 -11.13
CA ARG A 112 11.24 -9.28 -10.81
C ARG A 112 10.05 -8.35 -10.62
N THR A 113 10.15 -7.11 -11.07
CA THR A 113 9.07 -6.12 -10.99
C THR A 113 8.57 -5.74 -12.37
N GLU A 114 7.27 -5.95 -12.60
CA GLU A 114 6.56 -5.34 -13.71
C GLU A 114 5.93 -4.04 -13.23
N VAL A 115 6.33 -2.91 -13.77
CA VAL A 115 5.67 -1.62 -13.55
C VAL A 115 4.63 -1.41 -14.62
N ARG A 116 3.38 -1.21 -14.22
CA ARG A 116 2.26 -1.01 -15.14
C ARG A 116 1.49 0.26 -14.75
N PHE A 117 1.05 0.99 -15.73
CA PHE A 117 0.21 2.17 -15.54
C PHE A 117 -1.24 1.79 -15.86
N ASN A 118 -2.17 2.04 -14.94
CA ASN A 118 -3.54 1.59 -15.18
C ASN A 118 -4.29 2.40 -16.26
N GLY A 119 -3.75 3.54 -16.68
CA GLY A 119 -4.16 4.21 -17.90
C GLY A 119 -4.00 3.35 -19.16
N GLU A 120 -3.10 2.37 -19.21
CA GLU A 120 -2.90 1.46 -20.33
C GLU A 120 -4.19 0.72 -20.74
N TRP A 121 -5.02 0.38 -19.79
CA TRP A 121 -6.29 -0.32 -20.04
C TRP A 121 -7.52 0.54 -19.70
N LEU A 122 -7.51 1.31 -18.62
CA LEU A 122 -8.69 2.09 -18.22
C LEU A 122 -9.04 3.19 -19.23
N ALA A 123 -8.03 3.84 -19.83
CA ALA A 123 -8.25 4.85 -20.85
C ALA A 123 -8.79 4.29 -22.18
N THR A 124 -8.67 2.99 -22.39
CA THR A 124 -9.12 2.32 -23.64
C THR A 124 -10.52 1.72 -23.52
N LEU A 125 -11.10 1.65 -22.32
CA LEU A 125 -12.45 1.13 -22.11
C LEU A 125 -13.47 2.01 -22.80
N GLY A 126 -14.23 1.43 -23.73
CA GLY A 126 -15.37 2.07 -24.32
C GLY A 126 -16.58 2.09 -23.36
N PHE A 127 -17.58 2.90 -23.65
CA PHE A 127 -18.75 3.01 -22.78
C PHE A 127 -19.46 1.67 -22.53
N ALA A 128 -19.49 0.79 -23.52
CA ALA A 128 -20.05 -0.56 -23.39
C ALA A 128 -19.27 -1.42 -22.38
N ASP A 129 -17.94 -1.28 -22.36
CA ASP A 129 -17.07 -1.99 -21.41
C ASP A 129 -17.27 -1.46 -19.99
N VAL A 130 -17.41 -0.14 -19.82
CA VAL A 130 -17.74 0.47 -18.53
C VAL A 130 -19.10 -0.03 -18.03
N VAL A 131 -20.11 -0.08 -18.90
CA VAL A 131 -21.42 -0.65 -18.54
C VAL A 131 -21.30 -2.12 -18.12
N ARG A 132 -20.49 -2.93 -18.86
CA ARG A 132 -20.23 -4.32 -18.48
C ARG A 132 -19.56 -4.42 -17.11
N LEU A 133 -18.55 -3.60 -16.86
CA LEU A 133 -17.84 -3.55 -15.59
C LEU A 133 -18.76 -3.15 -14.42
N THR A 134 -19.58 -2.12 -14.59
CA THR A 134 -20.53 -1.67 -13.54
C THR A 134 -21.62 -2.69 -13.20
N ARG A 135 -21.87 -3.69 -14.05
CA ARG A 135 -22.82 -4.78 -13.77
C ARG A 135 -22.28 -5.84 -12.80
N THR A 136 -20.99 -5.83 -12.50
CA THR A 136 -20.34 -6.83 -11.64
C THR A 136 -20.61 -6.58 -10.15
N LEU A 137 -20.91 -5.34 -9.76
CA LEU A 137 -21.25 -4.95 -8.40
C LEU A 137 -22.56 -4.14 -8.37
N THR A 138 -23.32 -4.31 -7.31
CA THR A 138 -24.56 -3.52 -7.10
C THR A 138 -24.26 -2.25 -6.31
N VAL A 139 -25.12 -1.22 -6.45
CA VAL A 139 -25.03 0.00 -5.63
C VAL A 139 -25.11 -0.32 -4.13
N ALA A 140 -25.94 -1.31 -3.74
CA ALA A 140 -26.04 -1.72 -2.34
C ALA A 140 -24.69 -2.23 -1.82
N GLN A 141 -23.98 -3.09 -2.56
CA GLN A 141 -22.65 -3.57 -2.20
C GLN A 141 -21.62 -2.43 -2.13
N LEU A 142 -21.65 -1.48 -3.08
CA LEU A 142 -20.75 -0.32 -3.05
C LEU A 142 -20.99 0.56 -1.80
N LEU A 143 -22.24 0.70 -1.37
CA LEU A 143 -22.61 1.48 -0.19
C LEU A 143 -22.39 0.74 1.14
N GLU A 144 -22.02 -0.56 1.13
CA GLU A 144 -21.56 -1.29 2.32
C GLU A 144 -20.18 -0.82 2.81
N ARG A 145 -19.42 -0.11 1.97
CA ARG A 145 -18.16 0.49 2.41
C ARG A 145 -18.44 1.49 3.53
N ASP A 146 -17.70 1.36 4.60
CA ASP A 146 -17.82 2.16 5.82
C ASP A 146 -17.79 3.68 5.56
N ASP A 147 -16.93 4.14 4.67
CA ASP A 147 -16.76 5.55 4.31
C ASP A 147 -17.97 6.08 3.55
N PHE A 148 -18.48 5.33 2.57
CA PHE A 148 -19.69 5.71 1.84
C PHE A 148 -20.92 5.64 2.75
N ALA A 149 -21.09 4.57 3.52
CA ALA A 149 -22.19 4.41 4.46
C ALA A 149 -22.26 5.59 5.45
N LYS A 150 -21.13 5.99 6.04
CA LYS A 150 -21.04 7.11 6.97
C LYS A 150 -21.36 8.45 6.30
N ARG A 151 -20.87 8.68 5.08
CA ARG A 151 -21.15 9.92 4.33
C ARG A 151 -22.61 10.03 3.94
N VAL A 152 -23.22 8.95 3.43
CA VAL A 152 -24.65 8.90 3.07
C VAL A 152 -25.51 9.12 4.32
N ALA A 153 -25.20 8.45 5.44
CA ALA A 153 -25.93 8.63 6.70
C ALA A 153 -25.83 10.05 7.26
N ALA A 154 -24.70 10.73 7.03
CA ALA A 154 -24.49 12.12 7.43
C ALA A 154 -25.06 13.15 6.42
N GLY A 155 -25.66 12.72 5.32
CA GLY A 155 -26.15 13.59 4.25
C GLY A 155 -25.05 14.26 3.42
N HIS A 156 -23.83 13.75 3.48
CA HIS A 156 -22.71 14.23 2.66
C HIS A 156 -22.77 13.61 1.25
N PRO A 157 -22.42 14.36 0.20
CA PRO A 157 -22.47 13.85 -1.15
C PRO A 157 -21.45 12.73 -1.38
N VAL A 158 -21.86 11.73 -2.18
CA VAL A 158 -20.97 10.72 -2.76
C VAL A 158 -21.16 10.80 -4.26
N SER A 159 -20.11 11.09 -5.02
CA SER A 159 -20.21 11.21 -6.47
C SER A 159 -20.25 9.83 -7.13
N VAL A 160 -20.86 9.76 -8.31
CA VAL A 160 -20.88 8.51 -9.11
C VAL A 160 -19.46 8.09 -9.50
N SER A 161 -18.55 9.04 -9.72
CA SER A 161 -17.15 8.75 -10.02
C SER A 161 -16.44 8.04 -8.87
N GLU A 162 -16.72 8.42 -7.61
CA GLU A 162 -16.18 7.73 -6.44
C GLU A 162 -16.68 6.28 -6.35
N LEU A 163 -17.94 6.01 -6.77
CA LEU A 163 -18.48 4.64 -6.82
C LEU A 163 -17.81 3.79 -7.91
N LEU A 164 -17.21 4.41 -8.93
CA LEU A 164 -16.44 3.69 -9.96
C LEU A 164 -15.05 3.31 -9.50
N TYR A 165 -14.47 3.98 -8.50
CA TYR A 165 -13.11 3.73 -8.05
C TYR A 165 -12.84 2.25 -7.69
N PRO A 166 -13.64 1.57 -6.86
CA PRO A 166 -13.43 0.15 -6.55
C PRO A 166 -13.46 -0.75 -7.78
N LEU A 167 -14.30 -0.41 -8.77
CA LEU A 167 -14.40 -1.15 -10.02
C LEU A 167 -13.15 -0.99 -10.89
N MET A 168 -12.56 0.20 -10.92
CA MET A 168 -11.32 0.45 -11.67
C MET A 168 -10.15 -0.32 -11.06
N GLN A 169 -9.96 -0.27 -9.73
CA GLN A 169 -8.95 -1.05 -9.04
C GLN A 169 -9.17 -2.56 -9.23
N ALA A 170 -10.42 -3.00 -9.23
CA ALA A 170 -10.78 -4.39 -9.49
C ALA A 170 -10.44 -4.81 -10.92
N TYR A 171 -10.65 -3.93 -11.90
CA TYR A 171 -10.30 -4.19 -13.29
C TYR A 171 -8.79 -4.25 -13.52
N ASP A 172 -7.99 -3.54 -12.72
CA ASP A 172 -6.52 -3.69 -12.73
C ASP A 172 -6.13 -5.16 -12.51
N SER A 173 -6.82 -5.87 -11.60
CA SER A 173 -6.56 -7.29 -11.34
C SER A 173 -6.90 -8.19 -12.53
N VAL A 174 -7.96 -7.84 -13.28
CA VAL A 174 -8.32 -8.50 -14.54
C VAL A 174 -7.23 -8.27 -15.59
N ALA A 175 -6.82 -7.01 -15.77
CA ALA A 175 -5.85 -6.62 -16.80
C ALA A 175 -4.46 -7.27 -16.60
N VAL A 176 -4.05 -7.47 -15.35
CA VAL A 176 -2.75 -8.08 -15.05
C VAL A 176 -2.85 -9.56 -14.65
N GLU A 177 -4.05 -10.15 -14.66
CA GLU A 177 -4.28 -11.54 -14.22
C GLU A 177 -3.61 -11.83 -12.86
N ALA A 178 -3.95 -11.03 -11.85
CA ALA A 178 -3.31 -11.09 -10.55
C ALA A 178 -3.61 -12.42 -9.82
N ASP A 179 -2.57 -13.07 -9.29
CA ASP A 179 -2.73 -14.23 -8.41
C ASP A 179 -2.93 -13.82 -6.95
N VAL A 180 -2.28 -12.73 -6.53
CA VAL A 180 -2.35 -12.17 -5.19
C VAL A 180 -2.45 -10.66 -5.30
N GLU A 181 -3.32 -10.03 -4.52
CA GLU A 181 -3.33 -8.57 -4.36
C GLU A 181 -3.01 -8.18 -2.92
N LEU A 182 -2.03 -7.26 -2.79
CA LEU A 182 -1.59 -6.70 -1.52
C LEU A 182 -2.24 -5.34 -1.28
N GLY A 183 -2.53 -5.03 -0.01
CA GLY A 183 -3.00 -3.71 0.38
C GLY A 183 -2.90 -3.46 1.89
N GLY A 184 -3.22 -2.27 2.34
CA GLY A 184 -3.50 -2.00 3.75
C GLY A 184 -4.90 -2.50 4.13
N THR A 185 -5.19 -2.63 5.43
CA THR A 185 -6.53 -3.03 5.91
C THR A 185 -7.64 -2.11 5.43
N ASP A 186 -7.35 -0.85 5.15
CA ASP A 186 -8.30 0.12 4.59
C ASP A 186 -8.67 -0.17 3.12
N GLN A 187 -7.93 -1.06 2.46
CA GLN A 187 -8.17 -1.48 1.07
C GLN A 187 -8.99 -2.78 0.96
N LEU A 188 -9.31 -3.44 2.08
CA LEU A 188 -9.92 -4.77 2.07
C LEU A 188 -11.15 -4.86 1.14
N TYR A 189 -12.04 -3.86 1.19
CA TYR A 189 -13.22 -3.82 0.31
C TYR A 189 -12.82 -3.82 -1.18
N ASN A 190 -11.88 -2.98 -1.58
CA ASN A 190 -11.43 -2.87 -2.97
C ASN A 190 -10.77 -4.17 -3.45
N LEU A 191 -9.99 -4.81 -2.58
CA LEU A 191 -9.33 -6.08 -2.89
C LEU A 191 -10.36 -7.21 -3.09
N LEU A 192 -11.41 -7.23 -2.25
CA LEU A 192 -12.51 -8.20 -2.37
C LEU A 192 -13.35 -7.93 -3.63
N ALA A 193 -13.60 -6.66 -3.97
CA ALA A 193 -14.24 -6.29 -5.24
C ALA A 193 -13.45 -6.82 -6.44
N GLY A 194 -12.10 -6.80 -6.36
CA GLY A 194 -11.22 -7.41 -7.37
C GLY A 194 -11.54 -8.87 -7.64
N ARG A 195 -11.78 -9.67 -6.60
CA ARG A 195 -12.17 -11.08 -6.71
C ARG A 195 -13.48 -11.25 -7.48
N THR A 196 -14.49 -10.48 -7.09
CA THR A 196 -15.83 -10.52 -7.73
C THR A 196 -15.76 -10.14 -9.20
N VAL A 197 -14.97 -9.11 -9.54
CA VAL A 197 -14.82 -8.67 -10.93
C VAL A 197 -14.03 -9.71 -11.74
N MET A 198 -12.93 -10.26 -11.21
CA MET A 198 -12.18 -11.33 -11.90
C MET A 198 -13.07 -12.53 -12.22
N GLU A 199 -13.89 -12.99 -11.28
CA GLU A 199 -14.83 -14.09 -11.49
C GLU A 199 -15.85 -13.76 -12.60
N ALA A 200 -16.41 -12.54 -12.60
CA ALA A 200 -17.34 -12.09 -13.64
C ALA A 200 -16.70 -12.00 -15.05
N TYR A 201 -15.37 -11.84 -15.11
CA TYR A 201 -14.58 -11.87 -16.34
C TYR A 201 -14.03 -13.26 -16.69
N GLY A 202 -14.40 -14.30 -15.91
CA GLY A 202 -14.02 -15.69 -16.17
C GLY A 202 -12.59 -16.05 -15.77
N LEU A 203 -11.97 -15.24 -14.90
CA LEU A 203 -10.65 -15.49 -14.34
C LEU A 203 -10.74 -16.14 -12.95
N GLU A 204 -9.70 -16.89 -12.58
CA GLU A 204 -9.56 -17.37 -11.19
C GLU A 204 -9.31 -16.19 -10.26
N PRO A 205 -10.16 -16.00 -9.22
CA PRO A 205 -10.01 -14.86 -8.32
C PRO A 205 -8.69 -14.86 -7.56
N GLN A 206 -8.11 -13.67 -7.41
CA GLN A 206 -6.88 -13.45 -6.64
C GLN A 206 -7.02 -13.79 -5.17
N VAL A 207 -5.90 -14.08 -4.52
CA VAL A 207 -5.78 -14.08 -3.06
C VAL A 207 -5.66 -12.64 -2.59
N VAL A 208 -6.38 -12.29 -1.52
CA VAL A 208 -6.29 -11.00 -0.85
C VAL A 208 -5.40 -11.11 0.37
N LEU A 209 -4.39 -10.24 0.46
CA LEU A 209 -3.53 -10.14 1.63
C LEU A 209 -3.47 -8.68 2.09
N THR A 210 -3.97 -8.40 3.30
CA THR A 210 -3.87 -7.06 3.89
C THR A 210 -2.81 -6.99 4.97
N THR A 211 -2.14 -5.84 5.03
CA THR A 211 -1.18 -5.50 6.09
C THR A 211 -1.78 -4.45 7.02
N PRO A 212 -1.39 -4.43 8.31
CA PRO A 212 -1.82 -3.39 9.23
C PRO A 212 -1.39 -2.00 8.76
N LEU A 213 -2.18 -1.00 9.11
CA LEU A 213 -1.81 0.40 8.91
C LEU A 213 -0.83 0.83 9.99
N LEU A 214 0.25 1.49 9.59
CA LEU A 214 1.22 2.05 10.53
C LEU A 214 0.67 3.35 11.13
N LEU A 215 0.60 3.42 12.46
CA LEU A 215 0.25 4.64 13.18
C LEU A 215 1.49 5.53 13.34
N SER A 216 1.29 6.83 13.24
CA SER A 216 2.33 7.84 13.41
C SER A 216 2.41 8.33 14.85
N TRP A 217 3.31 9.30 15.09
CA TRP A 217 3.56 9.88 16.45
C TRP A 217 2.33 10.53 17.09
N ASP A 218 1.31 10.88 16.33
CA ASP A 218 0.04 11.45 16.79
C ASP A 218 -1.02 10.38 17.09
N GLY A 219 -0.68 9.09 16.93
CA GLY A 219 -1.59 7.96 17.11
C GLY A 219 -2.58 7.75 15.96
N ALA A 220 -2.54 8.60 14.92
CA ALA A 220 -3.35 8.45 13.73
C ALA A 220 -2.60 7.64 12.65
N LYS A 221 -3.33 7.12 11.65
CA LYS A 221 -2.74 6.51 10.45
C LYS A 221 -1.73 7.46 9.83
N MET A 222 -0.53 6.95 9.52
CA MET A 222 0.49 7.71 8.79
C MET A 222 -0.01 8.10 7.40
N SER A 223 0.06 9.40 7.07
CA SER A 223 -0.49 9.93 5.83
C SER A 223 0.25 11.19 5.37
N SER A 224 0.59 11.25 4.08
CA SER A 224 1.19 12.45 3.48
C SER A 224 0.23 13.65 3.50
N SER A 225 -1.08 13.42 3.34
CA SER A 225 -2.08 14.51 3.33
C SER A 225 -2.30 15.16 4.69
N VAL A 226 -1.97 14.46 5.78
CA VAL A 226 -2.05 14.98 7.16
C VAL A 226 -0.72 15.58 7.60
N GLY A 227 0.39 15.21 6.95
CA GLY A 227 1.74 15.68 7.28
C GLY A 227 2.38 14.95 8.47
N ASN A 228 1.75 13.87 8.96
CA ASN A 228 2.28 13.02 10.02
C ASN A 228 3.10 11.84 9.50
N ASN A 229 3.70 11.98 8.32
CA ASN A 229 4.43 10.93 7.63
C ASN A 229 5.95 11.09 7.77
N ILE A 230 6.67 9.98 7.50
CA ILE A 230 8.12 9.95 7.36
C ILE A 230 8.42 9.48 5.94
N PRO A 231 8.74 10.41 5.00
CA PRO A 231 9.09 10.06 3.63
C PRO A 231 10.41 9.27 3.57
N LEU A 232 10.53 8.34 2.61
CA LEU A 232 11.79 7.64 2.35
C LEU A 232 12.86 8.60 1.82
N THR A 233 12.44 9.70 1.20
CA THR A 233 13.28 10.75 0.63
C THR A 233 13.66 11.87 1.60
N ALA A 234 13.08 11.89 2.82
CA ALA A 234 13.41 12.90 3.82
C ALA A 234 14.88 12.82 4.24
N LEU A 235 15.46 13.95 4.63
CA LEU A 235 16.86 13.99 5.11
C LEU A 235 17.08 13.02 6.28
N PRO A 236 18.27 12.43 6.42
CA PRO A 236 18.59 11.47 7.49
C PRO A 236 18.23 11.98 8.90
N GLU A 237 18.57 13.23 9.21
CA GLU A 237 18.28 13.85 10.50
C GLU A 237 16.78 14.03 10.72
N GLU A 238 16.04 14.31 9.66
CA GLU A 238 14.58 14.47 9.73
C GLU A 238 13.89 13.11 9.93
N GLN A 239 14.31 12.06 9.20
CA GLN A 239 13.80 10.70 9.40
C GLN A 239 14.07 10.23 10.83
N PHE A 240 15.30 10.46 11.33
CA PHE A 240 15.69 10.10 12.69
C PHE A 240 14.82 10.83 13.71
N GLY A 241 14.78 12.16 13.65
CA GLY A 241 14.02 12.99 14.60
C GLY A 241 12.52 12.68 14.59
N ARG A 242 11.90 12.46 13.42
CA ARG A 242 10.48 12.08 13.35
C ARG A 242 10.24 10.68 13.93
N THR A 243 11.15 9.73 13.74
CA THR A 243 11.05 8.40 14.35
C THR A 243 11.15 8.47 15.87
N MET A 244 12.01 9.30 16.42
CA MET A 244 12.14 9.51 17.87
C MET A 244 10.87 10.09 18.53
N ARG A 245 9.97 10.71 17.76
CA ARG A 245 8.69 11.25 18.28
C ARG A 245 7.65 10.17 18.57
N ILE A 246 7.86 8.93 18.11
CA ILE A 246 6.88 7.84 18.27
C ILE A 246 6.67 7.56 19.76
N PRO A 247 5.41 7.51 20.26
CA PRO A 247 5.12 7.08 21.62
C PRO A 247 5.63 5.67 21.91
N ASP A 248 6.06 5.41 23.13
CA ASP A 248 6.58 4.09 23.54
C ASP A 248 5.55 2.97 23.31
N SER A 249 4.27 3.31 23.46
CA SER A 249 3.16 2.38 23.22
C SER A 249 3.08 1.86 21.79
N LEU A 250 3.64 2.56 20.79
CA LEU A 250 3.68 2.15 19.39
C LEU A 250 4.94 1.37 19.00
N LEU A 251 5.95 1.30 19.86
CA LEU A 251 7.19 0.56 19.58
C LEU A 251 6.96 -0.88 19.17
N PRO A 252 6.07 -1.66 19.82
CA PRO A 252 5.82 -3.06 19.39
C PRO A 252 5.37 -3.15 17.94
N ASP A 253 4.44 -2.30 17.50
CA ASP A 253 3.95 -2.31 16.13
C ASP A 253 4.99 -1.83 15.13
N TRP A 254 5.77 -0.80 15.46
CA TRP A 254 6.84 -0.33 14.59
C TRP A 254 7.95 -1.37 14.44
N TYR A 255 8.33 -2.04 15.52
CA TYR A 255 9.30 -3.12 15.45
C TYR A 255 8.77 -4.31 14.64
N ARG A 256 7.50 -4.67 14.83
CA ARG A 256 6.84 -5.74 14.09
C ARG A 256 6.72 -5.44 12.60
N LEU A 257 6.27 -4.23 12.24
CA LEU A 257 5.90 -3.87 10.86
C LEU A 257 7.07 -3.28 10.07
N VAL A 258 7.88 -2.43 10.70
CA VAL A 258 8.99 -1.75 10.02
C VAL A 258 10.30 -2.54 10.21
N ALA A 259 10.64 -2.94 11.42
CA ALA A 259 11.89 -3.64 11.68
C ALA A 259 11.83 -5.16 11.40
N GLU A 260 10.62 -5.73 11.36
CA GLU A 260 10.33 -7.17 11.22
C GLU A 260 11.05 -8.05 12.26
N ARG A 261 11.22 -7.52 13.45
CA ARG A 261 11.88 -8.18 14.59
C ARG A 261 11.23 -7.77 15.91
N PRO A 262 11.42 -8.53 17.00
CA PRO A 262 10.91 -8.13 18.32
C PRO A 262 11.59 -6.85 18.82
N VAL A 263 10.90 -6.13 19.72
CA VAL A 263 11.50 -4.99 20.44
C VAL A 263 12.69 -5.50 21.27
N PRO A 264 13.87 -4.86 21.19
CA PRO A 264 14.99 -5.24 22.02
C PRO A 264 14.66 -5.06 23.52
N ALA A 265 15.23 -5.93 24.36
CA ALA A 265 15.12 -5.77 25.80
C ALA A 265 15.90 -4.52 26.26
N GLY A 266 15.38 -3.80 27.23
CA GLY A 266 16.03 -2.59 27.78
C GLY A 266 15.06 -1.42 27.91
N GLU A 267 15.62 -0.24 28.01
CA GLU A 267 14.83 1.00 28.15
C GLU A 267 14.18 1.40 26.82
N PRO A 268 12.96 1.97 26.85
CA PRO A 268 12.27 2.40 25.62
C PRO A 268 13.07 3.38 24.76
N MET A 269 13.89 4.23 25.37
CA MET A 269 14.76 5.17 24.67
C MET A 269 15.78 4.45 23.79
N ASP A 270 16.42 3.39 24.29
CA ASP A 270 17.40 2.61 23.54
C ASP A 270 16.72 1.90 22.34
N ALA A 271 15.51 1.39 22.55
CA ALA A 271 14.71 0.81 21.48
C ALA A 271 14.35 1.86 20.41
N LYS A 272 13.97 3.09 20.80
CA LYS A 272 13.72 4.17 19.83
C LYS A 272 14.95 4.56 19.04
N LEU A 273 16.09 4.73 19.68
CA LEU A 273 17.36 5.04 19.02
C LEU A 273 17.73 3.96 18.01
N ALA A 274 17.60 2.69 18.39
CA ALA A 274 17.88 1.56 17.49
C ALA A 274 16.89 1.50 16.32
N LEU A 275 15.61 1.84 16.54
CA LEU A 275 14.60 1.91 15.50
C LEU A 275 14.87 3.07 14.54
N ALA A 276 15.15 4.26 15.06
CA ALA A 276 15.46 5.45 14.25
C ALA A 276 16.70 5.23 13.39
N ARG A 277 17.75 4.61 13.96
CA ARG A 277 18.93 4.21 13.20
C ARG A 277 18.58 3.26 12.05
N LEU A 278 17.78 2.22 12.31
CA LEU A 278 17.34 1.27 11.28
C LEU A 278 16.55 1.94 10.16
N VAL A 279 15.64 2.87 10.50
CA VAL A 279 14.83 3.61 9.52
C VAL A 279 15.73 4.41 8.58
N VAL A 280 16.69 5.15 9.11
CA VAL A 280 17.64 5.92 8.30
C VAL A 280 18.57 5.01 7.50
N GLU A 281 19.08 3.94 8.12
CA GLU A 281 19.98 3.00 7.45
C GLU A 281 19.35 2.38 6.20
N ARG A 282 18.06 2.06 6.24
CA ARG A 282 17.35 1.49 5.09
C ARG A 282 17.21 2.46 3.92
N SER A 283 17.09 3.75 4.19
CA SER A 283 16.90 4.77 3.15
C SER A 283 18.23 5.38 2.68
N HIS A 284 19.22 5.50 3.56
CA HIS A 284 20.41 6.31 3.35
C HIS A 284 21.74 5.60 3.66
N GLY A 285 21.66 4.36 4.17
CA GLY A 285 22.83 3.58 4.55
C GLY A 285 23.36 3.86 5.98
N PRO A 286 24.31 3.01 6.44
CA PRO A 286 24.76 2.99 7.85
C PRO A 286 25.52 4.25 8.26
N GLU A 287 26.27 4.87 7.36
CA GLU A 287 27.05 6.09 7.66
C GLU A 287 26.11 7.28 7.95
N ALA A 288 25.06 7.46 7.11
CA ALA A 288 24.07 8.49 7.31
C ALA A 288 23.25 8.25 8.60
N ALA A 289 22.95 7.00 8.93
CA ALA A 289 22.26 6.66 10.17
C ALA A 289 23.09 7.03 11.41
N SER A 290 24.40 6.75 11.40
CA SER A 290 25.30 7.12 12.49
C SER A 290 25.44 8.64 12.62
N ALA A 291 25.53 9.37 11.51
CA ALA A 291 25.60 10.83 11.50
C ALA A 291 24.31 11.47 12.05
N ALA A 292 23.14 10.95 11.64
CA ALA A 292 21.84 11.43 12.09
C ALA A 292 21.63 11.21 13.60
N GLU A 293 22.08 10.06 14.14
CA GLU A 293 22.05 9.78 15.58
C GLU A 293 22.98 10.75 16.36
N ALA A 294 24.22 10.94 15.88
CA ALA A 294 25.15 11.88 16.49
C ALA A 294 24.62 13.33 16.47
N HIS A 295 23.94 13.71 15.38
CA HIS A 295 23.26 15.01 15.29
C HIS A 295 22.15 15.11 16.32
N PHE A 296 21.26 14.11 16.39
CA PHE A 296 20.14 14.08 17.36
C PHE A 296 20.63 14.19 18.80
N THR A 297 21.62 13.39 19.20
CA THR A 297 22.19 13.39 20.55
C THR A 297 22.83 14.73 20.96
N ARG A 298 23.29 15.51 19.97
CA ARG A 298 23.91 16.83 20.22
C ARG A 298 22.88 17.95 20.40
N VAL A 299 21.68 17.84 19.78
CA VAL A 299 20.69 18.92 19.77
C VAL A 299 19.51 18.66 20.69
N VAL A 300 19.35 17.45 21.20
CA VAL A 300 18.35 17.02 22.19
C VAL A 300 19.05 16.55 23.46
#